data_62c762e53f4fcad0d55e376e155b889b
#
_entry.id   62c762e53f4fcad0d55e376e155b889b
#
_cell.length_a   1.000
_cell.length_b   1.000
_cell.length_c   1.000
_cell.angle_alpha   90.00
_cell.angle_beta   90.00
_cell.angle_gamma   90.00
#
_symmetry.space_group_name_H-M   'P 1'
#
loop_
_entity.id
_entity.type
_entity.pdbx_description
1 polymer ?
#
loop_
_entity_poly.entity_id
_entity_poly.type
_entity_poly.pdbx_seq_one_letter_code
_entity_poly.pdbx_strand_id
1 'polypeptide(L)'
;MHTRRVFLASVAVALAAERDFPTHRPVAKDRKFVSDAVEAKIAEVKRTIADPELAWLFENCFPNTLDTTVRTGELDGKPDTFVITGDINAMWLRDSTAQVWPYLPLAKDDARLRRLLAGVIYRQTRCILIDPYANAFNFGPTGSEWDKDHTRMKPELHERKWEIDSLCYPIRLAHGYWKATGDASCFDQRWRSAAALILQTFREQQRLKDRGAYSFQRVTGNPSDSLPQGGFGNPTKPCGLIHSGFRPSDDACIFPFLIPSNLFAVTSLRQLAEISDTALGDQALTRDARALADQVEAALNTYGRKGDVWAYEVDGYGNQLFQDDANVPSLLSLPYLGCCGVDDPVYQKTRAMVLSDANPYFYRGKAAEGLGGPHSGLGMIWPLGIITRALTSRSEPEVAACLRMLKTTHAGTGFMHESFSKDDAARYTRPWFAWANTLFGELILHVNEQYPGLLTRS
;
A
#
# COMPACT_ATOMS: atom_id res chain seq x y z
N MET A 1 19.76 -68.56 39.19
CA MET A 1 19.59 -67.16 39.69
C MET A 1 19.64 -66.19 38.52
N HIS A 2 18.47 -65.73 38.06
CA HIS A 2 18.38 -64.78 36.95
C HIS A 2 17.97 -63.40 37.53
N THR A 3 18.88 -62.47 37.50
CA THR A 3 18.63 -61.08 37.92
C THR A 3 18.03 -60.32 36.74
N ARG A 4 16.75 -59.93 36.87
CA ARG A 4 16.07 -58.99 35.97
C ARG A 4 16.53 -57.57 36.30
N ARG A 5 17.18 -56.88 35.31
CA ARG A 5 17.39 -55.43 35.37
C ARG A 5 16.14 -54.73 34.85
N VAL A 6 15.52 -53.95 35.70
CA VAL A 6 14.45 -53.03 35.34
C VAL A 6 15.08 -51.75 34.80
N PHE A 7 14.82 -51.41 33.53
CA PHE A 7 15.17 -50.12 32.94
C PHE A 7 14.03 -49.14 33.25
N LEU A 8 14.30 -48.17 34.12
CA LEU A 8 13.44 -46.99 34.33
C LEU A 8 13.75 -45.98 33.20
N ALA A 9 12.84 -45.85 32.25
CA ALA A 9 12.88 -44.77 31.25
C ALA A 9 12.39 -43.49 31.89
N SER A 10 13.28 -42.56 32.15
CA SER A 10 12.93 -41.17 32.55
C SER A 10 12.38 -40.42 31.32
N VAL A 11 11.09 -40.15 31.32
CA VAL A 11 10.48 -39.25 30.37
C VAL A 11 10.79 -37.83 30.86
N ALA A 12 11.75 -37.16 30.22
CA ALA A 12 11.97 -35.72 30.42
C ALA A 12 10.87 -34.99 29.66
N VAL A 13 9.88 -34.49 30.39
CA VAL A 13 8.94 -33.49 29.88
C VAL A 13 9.73 -32.19 29.80
N ALA A 14 10.12 -31.80 28.60
CA ALA A 14 10.64 -30.47 28.35
C ALA A 14 9.48 -29.49 28.54
N LEU A 15 9.42 -28.81 29.68
CA LEU A 15 8.64 -27.60 29.86
C LEU A 15 9.17 -26.59 28.86
N ALA A 16 8.41 -26.33 27.79
CA ALA A 16 8.64 -25.18 26.94
C ALA A 16 8.55 -23.95 27.84
N ALA A 17 9.65 -23.23 28.01
CA ALA A 17 9.62 -21.94 28.68
C ALA A 17 8.61 -21.08 27.93
N GLU A 18 7.58 -20.56 28.64
CA GLU A 18 6.68 -19.57 28.09
C GLU A 18 7.53 -18.42 27.59
N ARG A 19 7.49 -18.17 26.27
CA ARG A 19 8.14 -17.00 25.68
C ARG A 19 7.41 -15.78 26.21
N ASP A 20 8.13 -14.91 26.90
CA ASP A 20 7.64 -13.59 27.27
C ASP A 20 7.66 -12.68 26.00
N PHE A 21 6.53 -12.05 25.72
CA PHE A 21 6.34 -11.14 24.58
C PHE A 21 6.10 -9.71 25.09
N PRO A 22 7.15 -9.01 25.59
CA PRO A 22 7.00 -7.63 26.05
C PRO A 22 6.65 -6.71 24.87
N THR A 23 5.78 -5.73 25.12
CA THR A 23 5.41 -4.77 24.07
C THR A 23 6.64 -3.99 23.56
N HIS A 24 6.74 -3.82 22.25
CA HIS A 24 7.76 -2.99 21.59
C HIS A 24 7.23 -1.58 21.22
N ARG A 25 6.00 -1.28 21.63
CA ARG A 25 5.44 0.06 21.45
C ARG A 25 6.21 1.07 22.31
N PRO A 26 6.39 2.32 21.85
CA PRO A 26 6.88 3.39 22.71
C PRO A 26 6.02 3.54 23.96
N VAL A 27 6.64 3.93 25.09
CA VAL A 27 5.86 4.28 26.28
C VAL A 27 4.88 5.40 25.96
N ALA A 28 3.71 5.41 26.63
CA ALA A 28 2.57 6.25 26.23
C ALA A 28 2.91 7.75 26.03
N LYS A 29 3.82 8.30 26.85
CA LYS A 29 4.27 9.70 26.76
C LYS A 29 5.10 10.01 25.50
N ASP A 30 5.72 9.00 24.87
CA ASP A 30 6.59 9.15 23.71
C ASP A 30 5.85 8.82 22.38
N ARG A 31 4.60 8.33 22.47
CA ARG A 31 3.76 8.07 21.31
C ARG A 31 3.37 9.39 20.66
N LYS A 32 3.42 9.44 19.33
CA LYS A 32 3.09 10.65 18.56
C LYS A 32 1.60 11.00 18.62
N PHE A 33 0.75 9.99 18.65
CA PHE A 33 -0.70 10.14 18.80
C PHE A 33 -1.29 8.92 19.51
N VAL A 34 -2.22 9.17 20.41
CA VAL A 34 -2.99 8.13 21.10
C VAL A 34 -4.47 8.35 20.80
N SER A 35 -5.14 7.31 20.30
CA SER A 35 -6.58 7.26 20.06
C SER A 35 -7.23 6.27 20.99
N ASP A 36 -8.20 6.71 21.78
CA ASP A 36 -8.92 5.82 22.72
C ASP A 36 -9.68 4.72 21.96
N ALA A 37 -10.22 5.04 20.77
CA ALA A 37 -10.90 4.06 19.92
C ALA A 37 -9.94 2.97 19.39
N VAL A 38 -8.71 3.35 19.02
CA VAL A 38 -7.68 2.39 18.57
C VAL A 38 -7.21 1.52 19.75
N GLU A 39 -6.93 2.11 20.91
CA GLU A 39 -6.53 1.34 22.11
C GLU A 39 -7.64 0.36 22.54
N ALA A 40 -8.90 0.79 22.52
CA ALA A 40 -10.04 -0.09 22.81
C ALA A 40 -10.12 -1.25 21.79
N LYS A 41 -9.92 -0.97 20.50
CA LYS A 41 -9.91 -2.00 19.44
C LYS A 41 -8.75 -2.99 19.62
N ILE A 42 -7.56 -2.52 19.99
CA ILE A 42 -6.43 -3.40 20.31
C ILE A 42 -6.79 -4.32 21.48
N ALA A 43 -7.33 -3.78 22.57
CA ALA A 43 -7.71 -4.57 23.73
C ALA A 43 -8.84 -5.57 23.43
N GLU A 44 -9.80 -5.21 22.57
CA GLU A 44 -10.87 -6.09 22.11
C GLU A 44 -10.32 -7.28 21.32
N VAL A 45 -9.54 -7.02 20.27
CA VAL A 45 -9.05 -8.04 19.35
C VAL A 45 -8.01 -8.95 20.02
N LYS A 46 -7.13 -8.42 20.85
CA LYS A 46 -6.18 -9.24 21.61
C LYS A 46 -6.84 -10.33 22.44
N ARG A 47 -8.05 -10.07 22.99
CA ARG A 47 -8.79 -11.09 23.78
C ARG A 47 -9.32 -12.24 22.91
N THR A 48 -9.43 -12.07 21.60
CA THR A 48 -9.87 -13.13 20.68
C THR A 48 -8.72 -13.97 20.15
N ILE A 49 -7.48 -13.50 20.28
CA ILE A 49 -6.29 -14.18 19.76
C ILE A 49 -5.73 -15.12 20.83
N ALA A 50 -5.82 -16.44 20.58
CA ALA A 50 -5.30 -17.45 21.50
C ALA A 50 -3.76 -17.58 21.43
N ASP A 51 -3.14 -17.30 20.27
CA ASP A 51 -1.70 -17.35 20.08
C ASP A 51 -1.04 -16.07 20.64
N PRO A 52 -0.21 -16.16 21.70
CA PRO A 52 0.37 -14.98 22.35
C PRO A 52 1.36 -14.22 21.46
N GLU A 53 2.08 -14.91 20.56
CA GLU A 53 3.00 -14.27 19.61
C GLU A 53 2.23 -13.47 18.57
N LEU A 54 1.13 -14.00 18.05
CA LEU A 54 0.26 -13.29 17.10
C LEU A 54 -0.42 -12.07 17.76
N ALA A 55 -0.86 -12.21 19.01
CA ALA A 55 -1.45 -11.10 19.80
C ALA A 55 -0.42 -9.98 20.03
N TRP A 56 0.82 -10.33 20.32
CA TRP A 56 1.93 -9.40 20.48
C TRP A 56 2.29 -8.68 19.15
N LEU A 57 2.36 -9.42 18.04
CA LEU A 57 2.57 -8.82 16.72
C LEU A 57 1.46 -7.81 16.38
N PHE A 58 0.20 -8.17 16.62
CA PHE A 58 -0.93 -7.26 16.39
C PHE A 58 -0.82 -5.99 17.23
N GLU A 59 -0.52 -6.12 18.55
CA GLU A 59 -0.36 -4.99 19.44
C GLU A 59 0.75 -4.03 19.03
N ASN A 60 1.85 -4.54 18.50
CA ASN A 60 2.96 -3.71 18.02
C ASN A 60 2.68 -3.08 16.66
N CYS A 61 2.14 -3.87 15.74
CA CYS A 61 2.01 -3.49 14.33
C CYS A 61 0.82 -2.56 14.08
N PHE A 62 -0.36 -2.88 14.63
CA PHE A 62 -1.58 -2.12 14.32
C PHE A 62 -1.47 -0.63 14.66
N PRO A 63 -0.99 -0.19 15.83
CA PRO A 63 -0.87 1.22 16.17
C PRO A 63 0.44 1.88 15.69
N ASN A 64 1.34 1.15 15.02
CA ASN A 64 2.70 1.62 14.74
C ASN A 64 2.73 2.99 14.04
N THR A 65 1.84 3.22 13.08
CA THR A 65 1.71 4.51 12.39
C THR A 65 1.37 5.65 13.36
N LEU A 66 0.37 5.47 14.21
CA LEU A 66 -0.04 6.49 15.17
C LEU A 66 1.02 6.72 16.25
N ASP A 67 1.63 5.64 16.72
CA ASP A 67 2.64 5.69 17.77
C ASP A 67 3.92 6.42 17.32
N THR A 68 4.30 6.34 16.01
CA THR A 68 5.68 6.66 15.60
C THR A 68 5.83 7.61 14.43
N THR A 69 4.87 7.67 13.49
CA THR A 69 5.10 8.32 12.19
C THR A 69 4.33 9.63 11.97
N VAL A 70 3.33 9.93 12.78
CA VAL A 70 2.46 11.09 12.56
C VAL A 70 3.00 12.35 13.24
N ARG A 71 2.87 13.48 12.54
CA ARG A 71 3.04 14.83 13.09
C ARG A 71 1.75 15.60 12.87
N THR A 72 1.04 15.87 13.93
CA THR A 72 -0.22 16.61 13.90
C THR A 72 0.00 18.11 14.22
N GLY A 73 -0.75 18.96 13.56
CA GLY A 73 -0.71 20.40 13.76
C GLY A 73 -1.89 21.12 13.14
N GLU A 74 -1.67 22.37 12.83
CA GLU A 74 -2.62 23.23 12.14
C GLU A 74 -1.88 24.09 11.11
N LEU A 75 -2.48 24.27 9.93
CA LEU A 75 -1.95 25.10 8.87
C LEU A 75 -3.10 25.85 8.20
N ASP A 76 -3.00 27.16 8.08
CA ASP A 76 -4.04 28.03 7.49
C ASP A 76 -5.42 27.81 8.15
N GLY A 77 -5.47 27.59 9.47
CA GLY A 77 -6.70 27.35 10.23
C GLY A 77 -7.35 25.97 9.98
N LYS A 78 -6.66 25.04 9.33
CA LYS A 78 -7.11 23.68 9.06
C LYS A 78 -6.23 22.64 9.77
N PRO A 79 -6.77 21.46 10.11
CA PRO A 79 -5.94 20.36 10.57
C PRO A 79 -4.83 20.04 9.56
N ASP A 80 -3.67 19.73 10.06
CA ASP A 80 -2.52 19.33 9.25
C ASP A 80 -1.86 18.08 9.87
N THR A 81 -1.75 17.01 9.10
CA THR A 81 -1.11 15.79 9.55
C THR A 81 -0.14 15.30 8.49
N PHE A 82 1.13 15.27 8.86
CA PHE A 82 2.22 14.71 8.06
C PHE A 82 2.53 13.30 8.55
N VAL A 83 2.66 12.35 7.63
CA VAL A 83 2.89 10.92 7.94
C VAL A 83 4.15 10.45 7.22
N ILE A 84 5.18 10.09 7.97
CA ILE A 84 6.42 9.52 7.40
C ILE A 84 6.28 8.02 7.18
N THR A 85 7.12 7.45 6.30
CA THR A 85 7.02 6.02 5.96
C THR A 85 7.59 5.07 7.03
N GLY A 86 8.28 5.63 8.02
CA GLY A 86 9.02 4.91 9.05
C GLY A 86 10.44 5.46 9.14
N ASP A 87 11.43 4.70 8.72
CA ASP A 87 12.85 5.05 8.71
C ASP A 87 13.21 6.19 7.75
N ILE A 88 12.37 6.52 6.76
CA ILE A 88 12.54 7.68 5.88
C ILE A 88 11.64 8.82 6.35
N ASN A 89 12.23 10.00 6.63
CA ASN A 89 11.54 11.17 7.15
C ASN A 89 10.85 11.98 6.03
N ALA A 90 10.07 11.32 5.19
CA ALA A 90 9.31 11.92 4.11
C ALA A 90 7.92 11.27 4.00
N MET A 91 6.98 11.98 3.37
CA MET A 91 5.60 11.56 3.21
C MET A 91 5.33 11.19 1.74
N TRP A 92 5.21 9.89 1.44
CA TRP A 92 4.63 9.42 0.19
C TRP A 92 3.12 9.55 0.22
N LEU A 93 2.51 9.96 -0.89
CA LEU A 93 1.05 10.06 -1.01
C LEU A 93 0.39 8.68 -0.90
N ARG A 94 0.96 7.66 -1.46
CA ARG A 94 0.59 6.25 -1.36
C ARG A 94 0.62 5.78 0.09
N ASP A 95 1.83 5.81 0.70
CA ASP A 95 2.08 5.27 2.04
C ASP A 95 1.23 5.96 3.09
N SER A 96 1.16 7.29 3.07
CA SER A 96 0.38 8.05 4.05
C SER A 96 -1.11 7.71 4.06
N THR A 97 -1.67 7.35 2.91
CA THR A 97 -3.03 6.82 2.83
C THR A 97 -3.13 5.41 3.39
N ALA A 98 -2.27 4.50 2.93
CA ALA A 98 -2.29 3.10 3.33
C ALA A 98 -2.05 2.92 4.83
N GLN A 99 -1.13 3.71 5.41
CA GLN A 99 -0.81 3.69 6.83
C GLN A 99 -1.96 4.13 7.73
N VAL A 100 -2.83 5.03 7.28
CA VAL A 100 -3.97 5.49 8.11
C VAL A 100 -5.29 4.82 7.74
N TRP A 101 -5.34 4.08 6.64
CA TRP A 101 -6.54 3.45 6.12
C TRP A 101 -7.28 2.56 7.13
N PRO A 102 -6.64 1.68 7.91
CA PRO A 102 -7.34 0.79 8.83
C PRO A 102 -8.01 1.48 10.01
N TYR A 103 -7.70 2.76 10.24
CA TYR A 103 -8.32 3.53 11.32
C TYR A 103 -9.60 4.25 10.91
N LEU A 104 -9.92 4.30 9.61
CA LEU A 104 -11.11 4.99 9.11
C LEU A 104 -12.41 4.57 9.81
N PRO A 105 -12.70 3.26 10.01
CA PRO A 105 -13.93 2.85 10.70
C PRO A 105 -14.06 3.35 12.14
N LEU A 106 -12.92 3.62 12.79
CA LEU A 106 -12.87 4.06 14.19
C LEU A 106 -13.04 5.58 14.34
N ALA A 107 -12.92 6.34 13.24
CA ALA A 107 -12.96 7.79 13.26
C ALA A 107 -14.35 8.38 13.60
N LYS A 108 -15.43 7.62 13.39
CA LYS A 108 -16.79 8.08 13.74
C LYS A 108 -16.95 8.27 15.26
N ASP A 109 -16.26 7.49 16.06
CA ASP A 109 -16.38 7.45 17.51
C ASP A 109 -15.24 8.18 18.23
N ASP A 110 -14.22 8.67 17.52
CA ASP A 110 -13.09 9.41 18.04
C ASP A 110 -12.85 10.73 17.25
N ALA A 111 -13.24 11.85 17.86
CA ALA A 111 -13.12 13.16 17.24
C ALA A 111 -11.64 13.58 17.01
N ARG A 112 -10.71 13.12 17.87
CA ARG A 112 -9.29 13.43 17.72
C ARG A 112 -8.70 12.64 16.54
N LEU A 113 -9.05 11.37 16.41
CA LEU A 113 -8.66 10.53 15.26
C LEU A 113 -9.26 11.08 13.97
N ARG A 114 -10.54 11.47 13.97
CA ARG A 114 -11.20 12.13 12.83
C ARG A 114 -10.45 13.37 12.40
N ARG A 115 -10.05 14.25 13.35
CA ARG A 115 -9.25 15.43 13.06
C ARG A 115 -7.88 15.10 12.46
N LEU A 116 -7.21 14.05 12.95
CA LEU A 116 -5.94 13.57 12.39
C LEU A 116 -6.11 13.13 10.93
N LEU A 117 -7.13 12.30 10.63
CA LEU A 117 -7.41 11.81 9.28
C LEU A 117 -7.78 12.95 8.32
N ALA A 118 -8.60 13.90 8.76
CA ALA A 118 -8.87 15.12 8.00
C ALA A 118 -7.58 15.90 7.71
N GLY A 119 -6.67 15.96 8.68
CA GLY A 119 -5.35 16.57 8.53
C GLY A 119 -4.50 15.92 7.45
N VAL A 120 -4.54 14.59 7.31
CA VAL A 120 -3.86 13.89 6.21
C VAL A 120 -4.43 14.31 4.86
N ILE A 121 -5.76 14.38 4.72
CA ILE A 121 -6.42 14.81 3.47
C ILE A 121 -6.02 16.24 3.11
N TYR A 122 -6.01 17.18 4.06
CA TYR A 122 -5.56 18.57 3.81
C TYR A 122 -4.08 18.62 3.42
N ARG A 123 -3.22 17.83 4.06
CA ARG A 123 -1.79 17.75 3.71
C ARG A 123 -1.59 17.19 2.30
N GLN A 124 -2.25 16.10 1.94
CA GLN A 124 -2.18 15.52 0.61
C GLN A 124 -2.70 16.48 -0.47
N THR A 125 -3.81 17.18 -0.20
CA THR A 125 -4.34 18.23 -1.07
C THR A 125 -3.28 19.30 -1.35
N ARG A 126 -2.57 19.77 -0.31
CA ARG A 126 -1.49 20.74 -0.46
C ARG A 126 -0.32 20.17 -1.28
N CYS A 127 0.08 18.95 -1.01
CA CYS A 127 1.15 18.27 -1.75
C CYS A 127 0.85 18.21 -3.25
N ILE A 128 -0.35 17.80 -3.63
CA ILE A 128 -0.80 17.75 -5.03
C ILE A 128 -0.75 19.14 -5.69
N LEU A 129 -1.18 20.19 -4.98
CA LEU A 129 -1.13 21.57 -5.49
C LEU A 129 0.30 22.11 -5.62
N ILE A 130 1.26 21.59 -4.85
CA ILE A 130 2.70 21.91 -5.00
C ILE A 130 3.24 21.28 -6.28
N ASP A 131 3.05 19.97 -6.44
CA ASP A 131 3.47 19.24 -7.66
C ASP A 131 2.73 17.90 -7.78
N PRO A 132 1.87 17.72 -8.80
CA PRO A 132 1.10 16.49 -8.98
C PRO A 132 1.95 15.32 -9.51
N TYR A 133 3.19 15.58 -9.92
CA TYR A 133 4.12 14.55 -10.41
C TYR A 133 5.04 13.99 -9.33
N ALA A 134 5.06 14.59 -8.14
CA ALA A 134 5.87 14.11 -7.04
C ALA A 134 5.14 13.00 -6.28
N ASN A 135 5.87 11.93 -5.97
CA ASN A 135 5.40 10.82 -5.13
C ASN A 135 5.62 11.11 -3.65
N ALA A 136 6.71 11.83 -3.28
CA ALA A 136 7.10 12.06 -1.90
C ALA A 136 7.44 13.52 -1.58
N PHE A 137 7.11 13.94 -0.35
CA PHE A 137 7.20 15.33 0.11
C PHE A 137 7.92 15.45 1.45
N ASN A 138 8.62 16.59 1.64
CA ASN A 138 9.18 17.00 2.91
C ASN A 138 8.14 17.65 3.82
N PHE A 139 8.40 17.72 5.11
CA PHE A 139 7.51 18.44 6.04
C PHE A 139 7.39 19.94 5.70
N GLY A 140 8.48 20.53 5.23
CA GLY A 140 8.58 21.92 4.77
C GLY A 140 9.58 22.07 3.62
N PRO A 141 9.91 23.29 3.18
CA PRO A 141 10.81 23.54 2.05
C PRO A 141 12.30 23.35 2.45
N THR A 142 12.71 22.10 2.69
CA THR A 142 14.05 21.76 3.22
C THR A 142 15.01 21.22 2.17
N GLY A 143 14.52 20.89 0.96
CA GLY A 143 15.27 20.08 0.00
C GLY A 143 15.44 18.62 0.46
N SER A 144 16.09 17.81 -0.37
CA SER A 144 16.32 16.39 -0.12
C SER A 144 17.67 15.93 -0.69
N GLU A 145 18.06 14.71 -0.40
CA GLU A 145 19.22 14.05 -1.02
C GLU A 145 19.08 13.89 -2.55
N TRP A 146 17.83 14.00 -3.06
CA TRP A 146 17.49 13.89 -4.49
C TRP A 146 17.41 15.22 -5.24
N ASP A 147 17.80 16.34 -4.65
CA ASP A 147 17.77 17.67 -5.29
C ASP A 147 18.56 17.75 -6.61
N LYS A 148 19.47 16.79 -6.85
CA LYS A 148 20.27 16.69 -8.08
C LYS A 148 19.62 15.87 -9.18
N ASP A 149 18.45 15.32 -8.95
CA ASP A 149 17.69 14.61 -10.00
C ASP A 149 17.38 15.56 -11.16
N HIS A 150 17.55 15.06 -12.37
CA HIS A 150 17.23 15.81 -13.59
C HIS A 150 15.72 15.83 -13.84
N THR A 151 15.02 16.61 -13.04
CA THR A 151 13.59 16.89 -13.08
C THR A 151 13.33 18.28 -12.46
N ARG A 152 12.08 18.75 -12.41
CA ARG A 152 11.76 20.06 -11.83
C ARG A 152 11.59 19.96 -10.30
N MET A 153 12.69 19.70 -9.59
CA MET A 153 12.68 19.66 -8.12
C MET A 153 12.28 21.00 -7.51
N LYS A 154 11.62 20.94 -6.36
CA LYS A 154 11.26 22.07 -5.48
C LYS A 154 11.66 21.71 -4.05
N PRO A 155 11.93 22.69 -3.17
CA PRO A 155 12.38 22.39 -1.80
C PRO A 155 11.39 21.58 -0.95
N GLU A 156 10.11 21.60 -1.30
CA GLU A 156 9.06 20.83 -0.64
C GLU A 156 9.03 19.36 -1.04
N LEU A 157 9.69 19.01 -2.15
CA LEU A 157 9.69 17.63 -2.67
C LEU A 157 10.82 16.84 -2.04
N HIS A 158 10.51 15.63 -1.58
CA HIS A 158 11.53 14.64 -1.25
C HIS A 158 11.98 13.91 -2.52
N GLU A 159 11.01 13.47 -3.34
CA GLU A 159 11.25 12.79 -4.61
C GLU A 159 10.17 13.16 -5.63
N ARG A 160 10.54 13.17 -6.94
CA ARG A 160 9.61 13.55 -8.01
C ARG A 160 9.46 12.45 -9.06
N LYS A 161 9.27 11.22 -8.61
CA LYS A 161 8.93 10.08 -9.47
C LYS A 161 7.42 10.09 -9.78
N TRP A 162 7.07 10.07 -11.08
CA TRP A 162 5.68 10.03 -11.50
C TRP A 162 5.12 8.63 -11.43
N GLU A 163 4.13 8.44 -10.57
CA GLU A 163 3.38 7.22 -10.34
C GLU A 163 1.88 7.55 -10.37
N ILE A 164 1.09 6.79 -11.13
CA ILE A 164 -0.36 7.01 -11.24
C ILE A 164 -1.03 6.90 -9.86
N ASP A 165 -0.63 5.90 -9.10
CA ASP A 165 -1.24 5.59 -7.79
C ASP A 165 -1.00 6.68 -6.74
N SER A 166 0.08 7.45 -6.85
CA SER A 166 0.33 8.61 -5.98
C SER A 166 -0.79 9.63 -6.02
N LEU A 167 -1.56 9.73 -7.11
CA LEU A 167 -2.76 10.57 -7.19
C LEU A 167 -4.08 9.82 -6.93
N CYS A 168 -4.07 8.50 -7.01
CA CYS A 168 -5.25 7.66 -6.71
C CYS A 168 -5.48 7.53 -5.18
N TYR A 169 -4.42 7.34 -4.42
CA TYR A 169 -4.48 7.13 -2.98
C TYR A 169 -5.12 8.29 -2.21
N PRO A 170 -4.82 9.59 -2.50
CA PRO A 170 -5.51 10.71 -1.86
C PRO A 170 -7.02 10.75 -2.13
N ILE A 171 -7.46 10.37 -3.34
CA ILE A 171 -8.89 10.24 -3.66
C ILE A 171 -9.51 9.10 -2.84
N ARG A 172 -8.85 7.93 -2.79
CA ARG A 172 -9.29 6.79 -1.98
C ARG A 172 -9.45 7.18 -0.51
N LEU A 173 -8.47 7.87 0.08
CA LEU A 173 -8.53 8.31 1.47
C LEU A 173 -9.70 9.26 1.71
N ALA A 174 -9.84 10.29 0.87
CA ALA A 174 -10.90 11.28 0.97
C ALA A 174 -12.30 10.64 0.85
N HIS A 175 -12.46 9.72 -0.10
CA HIS A 175 -13.70 8.94 -0.28
C HIS A 175 -13.99 8.06 0.94
N GLY A 176 -13.00 7.27 1.39
CA GLY A 176 -13.16 6.39 2.55
C GLY A 176 -13.47 7.15 3.84
N TYR A 177 -12.80 8.28 4.07
CA TYR A 177 -13.06 9.16 5.20
C TYR A 177 -14.51 9.69 5.20
N TRP A 178 -14.96 10.21 4.06
CA TRP A 178 -16.33 10.70 3.91
C TRP A 178 -17.35 9.58 4.13
N LYS A 179 -17.13 8.41 3.54
CA LYS A 179 -18.04 7.25 3.71
C LYS A 179 -18.10 6.76 5.16
N ALA A 180 -16.97 6.79 5.88
CA ALA A 180 -16.90 6.33 7.26
C ALA A 180 -17.47 7.33 8.27
N THR A 181 -17.33 8.63 8.01
CA THR A 181 -17.65 9.69 9.00
C THR A 181 -18.84 10.55 8.63
N GLY A 182 -19.24 10.60 7.35
CA GLY A 182 -20.20 11.56 6.80
C GLY A 182 -19.65 13.00 6.68
N ASP A 183 -18.42 13.25 7.11
CA ASP A 183 -17.80 14.58 7.11
C ASP A 183 -17.25 14.96 5.73
N ALA A 184 -17.87 15.96 5.10
CA ALA A 184 -17.48 16.51 3.80
C ALA A 184 -16.65 17.82 3.93
N SER A 185 -16.29 18.24 5.13
CA SER A 185 -15.62 19.54 5.39
C SER A 185 -14.23 19.65 4.74
N CYS A 186 -13.61 18.50 4.42
CA CYS A 186 -12.34 18.46 3.70
C CYS A 186 -12.45 18.84 2.22
N PHE A 187 -13.66 18.82 1.63
CA PHE A 187 -13.88 19.06 0.20
C PHE A 187 -14.07 20.56 -0.10
N ASP A 188 -13.16 21.38 0.40
CA ASP A 188 -13.13 22.82 0.18
C ASP A 188 -12.63 23.19 -1.24
N GLN A 189 -12.47 24.48 -1.52
CA GLN A 189 -12.02 24.97 -2.82
C GLN A 189 -10.59 24.48 -3.18
N ARG A 190 -9.69 24.31 -2.20
CA ARG A 190 -8.35 23.77 -2.44
C ARG A 190 -8.42 22.33 -2.87
N TRP A 191 -9.25 21.53 -2.20
CA TRP A 191 -9.48 20.12 -2.58
C TRP A 191 -10.04 20.00 -4.00
N ARG A 192 -11.04 20.85 -4.36
CA ARG A 192 -11.58 20.90 -5.75
C ARG A 192 -10.49 21.23 -6.76
N SER A 193 -9.62 22.20 -6.45
CA SER A 193 -8.48 22.56 -7.32
C SER A 193 -7.50 21.40 -7.48
N ALA A 194 -7.19 20.66 -6.39
CA ALA A 194 -6.35 19.47 -6.46
C ALA A 194 -7.01 18.35 -7.28
N ALA A 195 -8.31 18.12 -7.12
CA ALA A 195 -9.06 17.15 -7.91
C ALA A 195 -9.04 17.46 -9.41
N ALA A 196 -9.24 18.73 -9.78
CA ALA A 196 -9.14 19.18 -11.16
C ALA A 196 -7.71 19.00 -11.72
N LEU A 197 -6.68 19.26 -10.90
CA LEU A 197 -5.28 19.05 -11.28
C LEU A 197 -4.95 17.57 -11.47
N ILE A 198 -5.50 16.67 -10.67
CA ILE A 198 -5.39 15.22 -10.87
C ILE A 198 -5.95 14.81 -12.25
N LEU A 199 -7.17 15.26 -12.57
CA LEU A 199 -7.76 14.96 -13.89
C LEU A 199 -6.91 15.50 -15.04
N GLN A 200 -6.40 16.73 -14.90
CA GLN A 200 -5.51 17.34 -15.88
C GLN A 200 -4.24 16.51 -16.06
N THR A 201 -3.59 16.10 -14.97
CA THR A 201 -2.35 15.32 -14.98
C THR A 201 -2.56 13.94 -15.62
N PHE A 202 -3.66 13.25 -15.31
CA PHE A 202 -4.00 11.98 -15.93
C PHE A 202 -4.22 12.13 -17.44
N ARG A 203 -4.94 13.17 -17.89
CA ARG A 203 -5.13 13.47 -19.33
C ARG A 203 -3.82 13.81 -20.03
N GLU A 204 -2.95 14.59 -19.39
CA GLU A 204 -1.61 14.87 -19.92
C GLU A 204 -0.82 13.57 -20.09
N GLN A 205 -0.86 12.67 -19.11
CA GLN A 205 -0.15 11.40 -19.15
C GLN A 205 -0.82 10.29 -19.99
N GLN A 206 -2.01 10.51 -20.53
CA GLN A 206 -2.48 9.69 -21.67
C GLN A 206 -1.65 9.92 -22.94
N ARG A 207 -0.92 11.03 -23.00
CA ARG A 207 0.01 11.39 -24.10
C ARG A 207 -0.63 11.35 -25.48
N LEU A 208 -1.92 11.69 -25.58
CA LEU A 208 -2.66 11.68 -26.86
C LEU A 208 -2.20 12.76 -27.84
N LYS A 209 -1.60 13.84 -27.37
CA LYS A 209 -1.12 14.98 -28.18
C LYS A 209 0.40 15.03 -28.26
N ASP A 210 1.06 14.91 -27.12
CA ASP A 210 2.52 14.99 -26.98
C ASP A 210 2.97 14.21 -25.72
N ARG A 211 4.26 14.25 -25.39
CA ARG A 211 4.84 13.53 -24.24
C ARG A 211 4.55 14.18 -22.91
N GLY A 212 3.94 15.37 -22.87
CA GLY A 212 3.80 16.18 -21.67
C GLY A 212 5.11 16.84 -21.20
N ALA A 213 5.00 17.62 -20.14
CA ALA A 213 6.14 18.37 -19.58
C ALA A 213 6.97 17.58 -18.57
N TYR A 214 6.52 16.39 -18.16
CA TYR A 214 7.21 15.57 -17.18
C TYR A 214 8.37 14.78 -17.79
N SER A 215 9.53 14.88 -17.13
CA SER A 215 10.68 14.00 -17.39
C SER A 215 11.42 13.78 -16.07
N PHE A 216 12.11 12.64 -15.96
CA PHE A 216 12.88 12.29 -14.78
C PHE A 216 14.10 11.46 -15.16
N GLN A 217 15.28 11.88 -14.71
CA GLN A 217 16.49 11.07 -14.72
C GLN A 217 17.24 11.25 -13.40
N ARG A 218 17.84 10.17 -12.92
CA ARG A 218 18.71 10.14 -11.75
C ARG A 218 20.09 9.62 -12.16
N VAL A 219 21.14 10.24 -11.65
CA VAL A 219 22.50 9.70 -11.78
C VAL A 219 22.67 8.60 -10.75
N THR A 220 22.55 7.36 -11.17
CA THR A 220 22.55 6.18 -10.31
C THR A 220 23.22 5.00 -10.99
N GLY A 221 23.73 4.06 -10.20
CA GLY A 221 24.19 2.75 -10.69
C GLY A 221 23.06 1.74 -10.88
N ASN A 222 21.83 2.06 -10.46
CA ASN A 222 20.65 1.20 -10.61
C ASN A 222 19.78 1.66 -11.79
N PRO A 223 19.72 0.91 -12.91
CA PRO A 223 18.96 1.31 -14.09
C PRO A 223 17.45 1.47 -13.85
N SER A 224 16.88 0.76 -12.85
CA SER A 224 15.44 0.87 -12.53
C SER A 224 15.10 2.15 -11.78
N ASP A 225 16.09 2.93 -11.35
CA ASP A 225 15.92 4.16 -10.59
C ASP A 225 15.93 5.43 -11.48
N SER A 226 15.89 5.25 -12.79
CA SER A 226 15.93 6.35 -13.77
C SER A 226 15.13 5.99 -15.03
N LEU A 227 14.55 7.01 -15.70
CA LEU A 227 13.80 6.79 -16.95
C LEU A 227 14.73 6.90 -18.17
N PRO A 228 14.63 5.95 -19.13
CA PRO A 228 15.33 6.04 -20.42
C PRO A 228 14.75 7.14 -21.32
N GLN A 229 15.31 7.28 -22.53
CA GLN A 229 14.83 8.17 -23.59
C GLN A 229 14.76 9.65 -23.14
N GLY A 230 15.81 10.14 -22.48
CA GLY A 230 15.88 11.53 -22.00
C GLY A 230 14.90 11.82 -20.84
N GLY A 231 14.55 10.80 -20.08
CA GLY A 231 13.67 10.93 -18.91
C GLY A 231 12.19 10.76 -19.19
N PHE A 232 11.80 10.39 -20.41
CA PHE A 232 10.39 10.21 -20.78
C PHE A 232 9.87 8.78 -20.62
N GLY A 233 10.75 7.82 -20.30
CA GLY A 233 10.42 6.40 -20.27
C GLY A 233 10.46 5.75 -21.66
N ASN A 234 10.27 4.42 -21.72
CA ASN A 234 10.21 3.71 -22.98
C ASN A 234 9.03 4.17 -23.85
N PRO A 235 9.14 4.07 -25.20
CA PRO A 235 8.11 4.52 -26.12
C PRO A 235 6.78 3.79 -25.88
N THR A 236 5.68 4.53 -25.94
CA THR A 236 4.32 4.00 -25.90
C THR A 236 3.52 4.48 -27.09
N LYS A 237 2.59 3.66 -27.58
CA LYS A 237 1.56 4.09 -28.52
C LYS A 237 0.36 4.59 -27.72
N PRO A 238 0.01 5.89 -27.81
CA PRO A 238 -1.15 6.42 -27.12
C PRO A 238 -2.42 5.63 -27.46
N CYS A 239 -3.12 5.13 -26.44
CA CYS A 239 -4.27 4.26 -26.63
C CYS A 239 -5.42 4.54 -25.63
N GLY A 240 -5.30 5.60 -24.84
CA GLY A 240 -6.26 5.97 -23.79
C GLY A 240 -5.85 5.55 -22.37
N LEU A 241 -4.85 4.67 -22.23
CA LEU A 241 -4.24 4.37 -20.93
C LEU A 241 -3.38 5.54 -20.44
N ILE A 242 -3.21 5.62 -19.12
CA ILE A 242 -2.37 6.62 -18.47
C ILE A 242 -0.96 6.04 -18.35
N HIS A 243 0.05 6.78 -18.84
CA HIS A 243 1.45 6.44 -18.74
C HIS A 243 1.95 6.64 -17.30
N SER A 244 2.63 5.66 -16.72
CA SER A 244 3.37 5.77 -15.47
C SER A 244 4.86 5.74 -15.76
N GLY A 245 5.63 6.62 -15.11
CA GLY A 245 7.08 6.54 -15.16
C GLY A 245 7.60 5.39 -14.31
N PHE A 246 7.04 5.28 -13.12
CA PHE A 246 7.47 4.36 -12.09
C PHE A 246 6.31 3.49 -11.58
N ARG A 247 6.69 2.35 -11.00
CA ARG A 247 5.83 1.42 -10.27
C ARG A 247 5.63 1.90 -8.83
N PRO A 248 4.66 1.35 -8.09
CA PRO A 248 4.53 1.61 -6.65
C PRO A 248 5.75 1.24 -5.81
N SER A 249 6.69 0.48 -6.35
CA SER A 249 7.99 0.14 -5.77
C SER A 249 9.07 1.20 -6.01
N ASP A 250 8.75 2.32 -6.66
CA ASP A 250 9.68 3.35 -7.13
C ASP A 250 10.61 2.90 -8.27
N ASP A 251 10.43 1.69 -8.83
CA ASP A 251 11.16 1.18 -9.99
C ASP A 251 10.54 1.68 -11.30
N ALA A 252 11.38 2.01 -12.28
CA ALA A 252 10.94 2.42 -13.61
C ALA A 252 10.14 1.31 -14.34
N CYS A 253 9.02 1.67 -14.95
CA CYS A 253 8.25 0.76 -15.77
C CYS A 253 9.04 0.33 -17.01
N ILE A 254 8.98 -0.96 -17.36
CA ILE A 254 9.49 -1.49 -18.61
C ILE A 254 8.55 -1.09 -19.75
N PHE A 255 7.26 -1.35 -19.60
CA PHE A 255 6.22 -0.85 -20.48
C PHE A 255 5.35 0.15 -19.70
N PRO A 256 5.41 1.43 -20.05
CA PRO A 256 4.89 2.48 -19.17
C PRO A 256 3.37 2.51 -18.92
N PHE A 257 2.56 1.72 -19.59
CA PHE A 257 1.17 1.55 -19.18
C PHE A 257 1.05 0.44 -18.14
N LEU A 258 1.23 0.82 -16.88
CA LEU A 258 1.10 -0.05 -15.71
C LEU A 258 -0.38 -0.36 -15.46
N ILE A 259 -0.78 -1.62 -15.68
CA ILE A 259 -2.19 -2.02 -15.69
C ILE A 259 -2.84 -1.96 -14.29
N PRO A 260 -2.25 -2.48 -13.20
CA PRO A 260 -2.88 -2.36 -11.88
C PRO A 260 -3.10 -0.91 -11.46
N SER A 261 -2.17 0.01 -11.77
CA SER A 261 -2.36 1.44 -11.47
C SER A 261 -3.42 2.09 -12.36
N ASN A 262 -3.58 1.68 -13.63
CA ASN A 262 -4.65 2.15 -14.50
C ASN A 262 -6.04 1.64 -14.02
N LEU A 263 -6.15 0.39 -13.55
CA LEU A 263 -7.37 -0.15 -12.94
C LEU A 263 -7.72 0.63 -11.66
N PHE A 264 -6.73 0.94 -10.83
CA PHE A 264 -6.92 1.75 -9.64
C PHE A 264 -7.29 3.20 -9.98
N ALA A 265 -6.77 3.76 -11.09
CA ALA A 265 -7.19 5.08 -11.57
C ALA A 265 -8.67 5.11 -11.95
N VAL A 266 -9.19 4.08 -12.63
CA VAL A 266 -10.63 3.96 -12.94
C VAL A 266 -11.46 3.97 -11.65
N THR A 267 -11.09 3.15 -10.68
CA THR A 267 -11.78 3.09 -9.37
C THR A 267 -11.75 4.45 -8.68
N SER A 268 -10.58 5.09 -8.60
CA SER A 268 -10.41 6.39 -7.95
C SER A 268 -11.17 7.50 -8.66
N LEU A 269 -11.23 7.49 -9.98
CA LEU A 269 -12.02 8.45 -10.77
C LEU A 269 -13.53 8.28 -10.55
N ARG A 270 -14.01 7.04 -10.37
CA ARG A 270 -15.40 6.78 -10.01
C ARG A 270 -15.71 7.26 -8.59
N GLN A 271 -14.79 7.06 -7.63
CA GLN A 271 -14.88 7.61 -6.28
C GLN A 271 -14.88 9.14 -6.28
N LEU A 272 -14.03 9.76 -7.09
CA LEU A 272 -14.00 11.21 -7.29
C LEU A 272 -15.34 11.72 -7.85
N ALA A 273 -15.91 11.03 -8.83
CA ALA A 273 -17.20 11.37 -9.39
C ALA A 273 -18.33 11.28 -8.35
N GLU A 274 -18.31 10.26 -7.47
CA GLU A 274 -19.28 10.12 -6.38
C GLU A 274 -19.18 11.27 -5.36
N ILE A 275 -17.95 11.63 -4.93
CA ILE A 275 -17.72 12.80 -4.05
C ILE A 275 -18.25 14.07 -4.72
N SER A 276 -17.91 14.28 -5.99
CA SER A 276 -18.26 15.50 -6.73
C SER A 276 -19.77 15.65 -6.93
N ASP A 277 -20.46 14.56 -7.21
CA ASP A 277 -21.90 14.52 -7.40
C ASP A 277 -22.66 14.71 -6.08
N THR A 278 -22.33 13.86 -5.09
CA THR A 278 -23.12 13.71 -3.86
C THR A 278 -22.74 14.72 -2.78
N ALA A 279 -21.44 14.93 -2.55
CA ALA A 279 -20.98 15.81 -1.47
C ALA A 279 -20.83 17.27 -1.90
N LEU A 280 -20.53 17.51 -3.19
CA LEU A 280 -20.21 18.86 -3.69
C LEU A 280 -21.27 19.45 -4.61
N GLY A 281 -22.13 18.64 -5.24
CA GLY A 281 -23.05 19.08 -6.29
C GLY A 281 -22.33 19.61 -7.54
N ASP A 282 -21.05 19.29 -7.75
CA ASP A 282 -20.22 19.76 -8.87
C ASP A 282 -20.40 18.87 -10.10
N GLN A 283 -21.41 19.19 -10.90
CA GLN A 283 -21.75 18.43 -12.09
C GLN A 283 -20.68 18.45 -13.18
N ALA A 284 -19.85 19.50 -13.24
CA ALA A 284 -18.78 19.60 -14.23
C ALA A 284 -17.66 18.60 -13.89
N LEU A 285 -17.17 18.65 -12.64
CA LEU A 285 -16.14 17.73 -12.15
C LEU A 285 -16.63 16.27 -12.21
N THR A 286 -17.91 16.03 -11.88
CA THR A 286 -18.53 14.69 -11.97
C THR A 286 -18.49 14.14 -13.39
N ARG A 287 -18.94 14.92 -14.39
CA ARG A 287 -18.89 14.47 -15.80
C ARG A 287 -17.49 14.20 -16.27
N ASP A 288 -16.55 15.09 -15.91
CA ASP A 288 -15.16 15.02 -16.31
C ASP A 288 -14.47 13.76 -15.74
N ALA A 289 -14.72 13.44 -14.47
CA ALA A 289 -14.17 12.26 -13.82
C ALA A 289 -14.77 10.96 -14.41
N ARG A 290 -16.10 10.91 -14.62
CA ARG A 290 -16.76 9.77 -15.26
C ARG A 290 -16.23 9.53 -16.68
N ALA A 291 -16.16 10.58 -17.50
CA ALA A 291 -15.70 10.46 -18.89
C ALA A 291 -14.26 9.93 -18.98
N LEU A 292 -13.37 10.39 -18.09
CA LEU A 292 -12.00 9.89 -18.07
C LEU A 292 -11.93 8.44 -17.56
N ALA A 293 -12.72 8.07 -16.54
CA ALA A 293 -12.83 6.69 -16.07
C ALA A 293 -13.27 5.74 -17.20
N ASP A 294 -14.33 6.10 -17.91
CA ASP A 294 -14.89 5.30 -19.03
C ASP A 294 -13.88 5.14 -20.17
N GLN A 295 -13.13 6.21 -20.47
CA GLN A 295 -12.08 6.17 -21.51
C GLN A 295 -10.92 5.22 -21.12
N VAL A 296 -10.44 5.30 -19.87
CA VAL A 296 -9.35 4.44 -19.38
C VAL A 296 -9.83 2.98 -19.31
N GLU A 297 -11.04 2.74 -18.84
CA GLU A 297 -11.63 1.40 -18.75
C GLU A 297 -11.79 0.75 -20.12
N ALA A 298 -12.25 1.49 -21.12
CA ALA A 298 -12.35 1.01 -22.51
C ALA A 298 -10.96 0.62 -23.06
N ALA A 299 -9.93 1.43 -22.76
CA ALA A 299 -8.56 1.15 -23.16
C ALA A 299 -7.98 -0.09 -22.43
N LEU A 300 -8.26 -0.25 -21.12
CA LEU A 300 -7.89 -1.44 -20.34
C LEU A 300 -8.49 -2.71 -20.94
N ASN A 301 -9.77 -2.69 -21.29
CA ASN A 301 -10.44 -3.83 -21.90
C ASN A 301 -9.86 -4.22 -23.26
N THR A 302 -9.28 -3.25 -23.99
CA THR A 302 -8.72 -3.47 -25.32
C THR A 302 -7.25 -3.92 -25.25
N TYR A 303 -6.45 -3.32 -24.39
CA TYR A 303 -4.98 -3.44 -24.40
C TYR A 303 -4.41 -4.12 -23.15
N GLY A 304 -5.14 -4.12 -22.02
CA GLY A 304 -4.63 -4.48 -20.70
C GLY A 304 -4.55 -5.97 -20.42
N ARG A 305 -5.09 -6.84 -21.28
CA ARG A 305 -5.18 -8.28 -21.02
C ARG A 305 -4.93 -9.14 -22.24
N LYS A 306 -4.55 -10.41 -22.00
CA LYS A 306 -4.50 -11.45 -23.03
C LYS A 306 -5.48 -12.55 -22.65
N GLY A 307 -6.56 -12.68 -23.40
CA GLY A 307 -7.68 -13.51 -23.00
C GLY A 307 -8.27 -13.04 -21.67
N ASP A 308 -8.30 -13.94 -20.69
CA ASP A 308 -8.84 -13.68 -19.35
C ASP A 308 -7.76 -13.46 -18.28
N VAL A 309 -6.57 -12.97 -18.65
CA VAL A 309 -5.48 -12.66 -17.71
C VAL A 309 -5.03 -11.22 -17.94
N TRP A 310 -5.00 -10.42 -16.88
CA TRP A 310 -4.42 -9.09 -16.91
C TRP A 310 -2.91 -9.15 -17.08
N ALA A 311 -2.37 -8.35 -18.00
CA ALA A 311 -0.96 -8.04 -18.05
C ALA A 311 -0.58 -7.12 -16.87
N TYR A 312 0.68 -7.09 -16.49
CA TYR A 312 1.21 -6.14 -15.51
C TYR A 312 1.52 -4.79 -16.17
N GLU A 313 2.21 -4.83 -17.31
CA GLU A 313 2.55 -3.64 -18.10
C GLU A 313 2.29 -3.89 -19.57
N VAL A 314 1.92 -2.82 -20.31
CA VAL A 314 1.76 -2.84 -21.77
C VAL A 314 2.34 -1.56 -22.39
N ASP A 315 2.61 -1.57 -23.69
CA ASP A 315 3.20 -0.43 -24.42
C ASP A 315 2.23 0.22 -25.46
N GLY A 316 1.07 -0.39 -25.69
CA GLY A 316 0.11 0.04 -26.70
C GLY A 316 0.46 -0.39 -28.14
N TYR A 317 1.66 -0.92 -28.40
CA TYR A 317 2.05 -1.52 -29.69
C TYR A 317 1.68 -3.01 -29.79
N GLY A 318 1.20 -3.60 -28.71
CA GLY A 318 0.82 -5.01 -28.62
C GLY A 318 1.77 -5.85 -27.77
N ASN A 319 2.83 -5.27 -27.21
CA ASN A 319 3.68 -5.97 -26.26
C ASN A 319 3.08 -5.93 -24.85
N GLN A 320 3.18 -7.04 -24.14
CA GLN A 320 2.60 -7.23 -22.82
C GLN A 320 3.59 -7.96 -21.92
N LEU A 321 3.71 -7.53 -20.67
CA LEU A 321 4.54 -8.14 -19.65
C LEU A 321 3.64 -8.81 -18.61
N PHE A 322 3.83 -10.12 -18.40
CA PHE A 322 3.10 -10.93 -17.43
C PHE A 322 3.99 -11.21 -16.23
N GLN A 323 3.74 -10.50 -15.17
CA GLN A 323 4.36 -10.62 -13.85
C GLN A 323 3.45 -9.97 -12.81
N ASP A 324 3.86 -9.88 -11.58
CA ASP A 324 3.33 -8.98 -10.56
C ASP A 324 4.42 -8.61 -9.56
N ASP A 325 4.22 -7.52 -8.85
CA ASP A 325 5.10 -6.97 -7.82
C ASP A 325 4.34 -6.98 -6.49
N ALA A 326 5.06 -7.06 -5.38
CA ALA A 326 4.44 -7.10 -4.05
C ALA A 326 3.84 -5.78 -3.58
N ASN A 327 4.23 -4.66 -4.19
CA ASN A 327 3.73 -3.34 -3.82
C ASN A 327 2.29 -3.12 -4.31
N VAL A 328 1.54 -2.28 -3.61
CA VAL A 328 0.13 -2.02 -3.90
C VAL A 328 -0.01 -0.60 -4.50
N PRO A 329 -0.61 -0.47 -5.69
CA PRO A 329 -1.39 -1.43 -6.47
C PRO A 329 -0.55 -2.50 -7.19
N SER A 330 -1.02 -3.73 -7.11
CA SER A 330 -0.56 -4.90 -7.85
C SER A 330 -1.75 -5.62 -8.47
N LEU A 331 -1.51 -6.59 -9.35
CA LEU A 331 -2.58 -7.44 -9.89
C LEU A 331 -3.26 -8.26 -8.77
N LEU A 332 -2.48 -8.69 -7.77
CA LEU A 332 -3.00 -9.41 -6.61
C LEU A 332 -3.90 -8.53 -5.75
N SER A 333 -3.63 -7.24 -5.65
CA SER A 333 -4.33 -6.30 -4.76
C SER A 333 -5.63 -5.72 -5.34
N LEU A 334 -6.01 -6.04 -6.57
CA LEU A 334 -7.17 -5.42 -7.25
C LEU A 334 -8.47 -5.46 -6.43
N PRO A 335 -8.87 -6.59 -5.79
CA PRO A 335 -10.08 -6.60 -4.96
C PRO A 335 -9.95 -5.76 -3.70
N TYR A 336 -8.78 -5.72 -3.07
CA TYR A 336 -8.49 -4.89 -1.90
C TYR A 336 -8.66 -3.39 -2.21
N LEU A 337 -8.29 -2.98 -3.42
CA LEU A 337 -8.47 -1.60 -3.90
C LEU A 337 -9.89 -1.30 -4.40
N GLY A 338 -10.75 -2.31 -4.49
CA GLY A 338 -12.12 -2.18 -5.02
C GLY A 338 -12.19 -2.10 -6.54
N CYS A 339 -11.12 -2.53 -7.24
CA CYS A 339 -11.08 -2.53 -8.71
C CYS A 339 -11.94 -3.65 -9.32
N CYS A 340 -12.14 -4.75 -8.61
CA CYS A 340 -12.98 -5.87 -9.00
C CYS A 340 -13.46 -6.64 -7.77
N GLY A 341 -14.38 -7.57 -7.94
CA GLY A 341 -14.74 -8.55 -6.91
C GLY A 341 -13.68 -9.65 -6.79
N VAL A 342 -13.54 -10.25 -5.59
CA VAL A 342 -12.64 -11.40 -5.39
C VAL A 342 -13.00 -12.57 -6.31
N ASP A 343 -14.29 -12.76 -6.60
CA ASP A 343 -14.80 -13.87 -7.42
C ASP A 343 -14.82 -13.53 -8.93
N ASP A 344 -14.28 -12.37 -9.34
CA ASP A 344 -14.19 -12.00 -10.75
C ASP A 344 -13.36 -13.04 -11.53
N PRO A 345 -13.88 -13.62 -12.63
CA PRO A 345 -13.21 -14.70 -13.34
C PRO A 345 -11.85 -14.30 -13.94
N VAL A 346 -11.71 -13.05 -14.40
CA VAL A 346 -10.45 -12.53 -14.95
C VAL A 346 -9.45 -12.35 -13.84
N TYR A 347 -9.88 -11.82 -12.69
CA TYR A 347 -9.05 -11.71 -11.51
C TYR A 347 -8.59 -13.08 -11.02
N GLN A 348 -9.46 -14.08 -10.93
CA GLN A 348 -9.08 -15.41 -10.44
C GLN A 348 -8.03 -16.08 -11.34
N LYS A 349 -8.15 -15.94 -12.67
CA LYS A 349 -7.13 -16.45 -13.61
C LYS A 349 -5.82 -15.66 -13.49
N THR A 350 -5.90 -14.35 -13.33
CA THR A 350 -4.74 -13.49 -13.10
C THR A 350 -4.05 -13.85 -11.78
N ARG A 351 -4.81 -14.02 -10.69
CA ARG A 351 -4.31 -14.44 -9.38
C ARG A 351 -3.60 -15.80 -9.43
N ALA A 352 -4.15 -16.74 -10.17
CA ALA A 352 -3.52 -18.05 -10.36
C ALA A 352 -2.16 -17.95 -11.07
N MET A 353 -2.04 -17.09 -12.08
CA MET A 353 -0.76 -16.79 -12.75
C MET A 353 0.22 -16.09 -11.80
N VAL A 354 -0.22 -15.06 -11.08
CA VAL A 354 0.60 -14.27 -10.15
C VAL A 354 1.19 -15.13 -9.04
N LEU A 355 0.44 -16.10 -8.51
CA LEU A 355 0.87 -17.00 -7.43
C LEU A 355 1.47 -18.32 -7.95
N SER A 356 2.09 -18.31 -9.12
CA SER A 356 2.73 -19.46 -9.74
C SER A 356 4.13 -19.13 -10.26
N ASP A 357 4.83 -20.13 -10.76
CA ASP A 357 6.16 -19.98 -11.38
C ASP A 357 6.12 -19.22 -12.72
N ALA A 358 4.93 -18.90 -13.24
CA ALA A 358 4.76 -18.00 -14.38
C ALA A 358 5.08 -16.54 -14.01
N ASN A 359 5.02 -16.18 -12.73
CA ASN A 359 5.47 -14.89 -12.24
C ASN A 359 6.91 -14.99 -11.72
N PRO A 360 7.90 -14.32 -12.34
CA PRO A 360 9.30 -14.41 -11.95
C PRO A 360 9.59 -13.87 -10.54
N TYR A 361 8.65 -13.12 -9.95
CA TYR A 361 8.77 -12.55 -8.62
C TYR A 361 7.94 -13.29 -7.56
N PHE A 362 7.34 -14.42 -7.89
CA PHE A 362 6.76 -15.33 -6.91
C PHE A 362 7.83 -16.31 -6.44
N TYR A 363 8.31 -16.12 -5.23
CA TYR A 363 9.39 -16.91 -4.65
C TYR A 363 8.87 -17.99 -3.71
N ARG A 364 9.57 -19.15 -3.69
CA ARG A 364 9.39 -20.20 -2.70
C ARG A 364 10.72 -20.52 -2.07
N GLY A 365 10.75 -20.63 -0.74
CA GLY A 365 11.96 -20.89 0.03
C GLY A 365 11.67 -21.59 1.35
N LYS A 366 12.70 -21.71 2.18
CA LYS A 366 12.62 -22.38 3.49
C LYS A 366 11.85 -21.58 4.52
N ALA A 367 11.92 -20.23 4.46
CA ALA A 367 11.26 -19.35 5.42
C ALA A 367 9.80 -19.12 5.03
N ALA A 368 9.52 -18.84 3.74
CA ALA A 368 8.18 -18.58 3.24
C ALA A 368 8.07 -18.72 1.72
N GLU A 369 6.84 -18.58 1.22
CA GLU A 369 6.54 -18.31 -0.18
C GLU A 369 5.73 -17.01 -0.31
N GLY A 370 5.97 -16.24 -1.36
CA GLY A 370 5.26 -14.98 -1.58
C GLY A 370 5.83 -14.14 -2.70
N LEU A 371 5.19 -13.01 -2.92
CA LEU A 371 5.64 -12.03 -3.91
C LEU A 371 6.81 -11.21 -3.37
N GLY A 372 7.73 -10.92 -4.27
CA GLY A 372 8.73 -9.89 -4.13
C GLY A 372 8.64 -8.90 -5.29
N GLY A 373 9.79 -8.40 -5.72
CA GLY A 373 9.93 -7.47 -6.84
C GLY A 373 11.41 -7.21 -7.13
N PRO A 374 11.73 -6.44 -8.17
CA PRO A 374 13.12 -6.10 -8.48
C PRO A 374 13.74 -5.17 -7.43
N HIS A 375 12.95 -4.37 -6.74
CA HIS A 375 13.37 -3.32 -5.81
C HIS A 375 14.31 -3.82 -4.71
N SER A 376 13.92 -4.87 -3.98
CA SER A 376 14.72 -5.43 -2.88
C SER A 376 15.66 -6.55 -3.33
N GLY A 377 15.67 -6.88 -4.62
CA GLY A 377 16.49 -7.92 -5.21
C GLY A 377 15.86 -9.31 -5.22
N LEU A 378 16.54 -10.22 -5.91
CA LEU A 378 16.04 -11.58 -6.16
C LEU A 378 15.91 -12.39 -4.86
N GLY A 379 14.81 -13.13 -4.73
CA GLY A 379 14.53 -13.99 -3.59
C GLY A 379 14.11 -13.26 -2.31
N MET A 380 13.85 -11.96 -2.39
CA MET A 380 13.32 -11.17 -1.29
C MET A 380 11.79 -11.12 -1.38
N ILE A 381 11.11 -11.64 -0.35
CA ILE A 381 9.64 -11.65 -0.22
C ILE A 381 9.21 -10.43 0.59
N TRP A 382 8.14 -9.79 0.17
CA TRP A 382 7.55 -8.67 0.90
C TRP A 382 6.36 -9.14 1.76
N PRO A 383 6.31 -8.82 3.05
CA PRO A 383 5.13 -9.06 3.89
C PRO A 383 3.84 -8.49 3.27
N LEU A 384 3.90 -7.34 2.58
CA LEU A 384 2.76 -6.76 1.87
C LEU A 384 2.12 -7.74 0.89
N GLY A 385 2.93 -8.50 0.13
CA GLY A 385 2.43 -9.51 -0.81
C GLY A 385 1.72 -10.68 -0.11
N ILE A 386 2.26 -11.16 1.03
CA ILE A 386 1.63 -12.21 1.83
C ILE A 386 0.32 -11.71 2.45
N ILE A 387 0.31 -10.47 2.99
CA ILE A 387 -0.87 -9.85 3.58
C ILE A 387 -1.96 -9.65 2.53
N THR A 388 -1.60 -9.12 1.35
CA THR A 388 -2.54 -8.91 0.25
C THR A 388 -3.13 -10.23 -0.27
N ARG A 389 -2.31 -11.29 -0.34
CA ARG A 389 -2.77 -12.65 -0.67
C ARG A 389 -3.84 -13.13 0.30
N ALA A 390 -3.68 -12.89 1.60
CA ALA A 390 -4.67 -13.24 2.61
C ALA A 390 -5.94 -12.39 2.52
N LEU A 391 -5.81 -11.06 2.39
CA LEU A 391 -6.94 -10.12 2.29
C LEU A 391 -7.82 -10.37 1.05
N THR A 392 -7.27 -10.97 0.01
CA THR A 392 -7.96 -11.27 -1.24
C THR A 392 -8.27 -12.77 -1.42
N SER A 393 -8.17 -13.55 -0.35
CA SER A 393 -8.48 -15.00 -0.36
C SER A 393 -9.89 -15.30 0.16
N ARG A 394 -10.55 -16.29 -0.43
CA ARG A 394 -11.78 -16.93 0.08
C ARG A 394 -11.45 -18.26 0.79
N SER A 395 -10.20 -18.66 0.82
CA SER A 395 -9.76 -19.95 1.38
C SER A 395 -9.22 -19.77 2.80
N GLU A 396 -9.98 -20.22 3.81
CA GLU A 396 -9.51 -20.23 5.21
C GLU A 396 -8.14 -20.93 5.37
N PRO A 397 -7.87 -22.09 4.73
CA PRO A 397 -6.53 -22.70 4.77
C PRO A 397 -5.41 -21.81 4.21
N GLU A 398 -5.67 -21.05 3.15
CA GLU A 398 -4.71 -20.10 2.58
C GLU A 398 -4.46 -18.93 3.52
N VAL A 399 -5.50 -18.34 4.09
CA VAL A 399 -5.39 -17.26 5.09
C VAL A 399 -4.56 -17.75 6.30
N ALA A 400 -4.84 -18.95 6.80
CA ALA A 400 -4.08 -19.57 7.89
C ALA A 400 -2.59 -19.78 7.52
N ALA A 401 -2.30 -20.18 6.28
CA ALA A 401 -0.92 -20.32 5.81
C ALA A 401 -0.21 -18.96 5.76
N CYS A 402 -0.87 -17.91 5.28
CA CYS A 402 -0.33 -16.55 5.26
C CYS A 402 -0.04 -16.04 6.68
N LEU A 403 -0.97 -16.23 7.63
CA LEU A 403 -0.75 -15.86 9.04
C LEU A 403 0.47 -16.56 9.64
N ARG A 404 0.62 -17.88 9.40
CA ARG A 404 1.80 -18.62 9.86
C ARG A 404 3.10 -18.07 9.27
N MET A 405 3.14 -17.78 7.96
CA MET A 405 4.31 -17.21 7.33
C MET A 405 4.68 -15.86 7.95
N LEU A 406 3.72 -14.95 8.13
CA LEU A 406 3.95 -13.64 8.75
C LEU A 406 4.44 -13.77 10.19
N LYS A 407 3.86 -14.71 10.97
CA LYS A 407 4.26 -14.98 12.35
C LYS A 407 5.70 -15.53 12.44
N THR A 408 6.17 -16.28 11.47
CA THR A 408 7.50 -16.91 11.52
C THR A 408 8.61 -16.10 10.84
N THR A 409 8.28 -14.96 10.20
CA THR A 409 9.25 -14.20 9.40
C THR A 409 9.55 -12.79 9.93
N HIS A 410 9.04 -12.43 11.10
CA HIS A 410 9.33 -11.14 11.75
C HIS A 410 10.71 -11.08 12.45
N ALA A 411 11.52 -12.13 12.38
CA ALA A 411 12.90 -12.20 12.89
C ALA A 411 13.07 -11.83 14.38
N GLY A 412 12.03 -12.02 15.21
CA GLY A 412 12.02 -11.66 16.63
C GLY A 412 11.84 -10.18 16.93
N THR A 413 11.64 -9.33 15.90
CA THR A 413 11.51 -7.87 16.06
C THR A 413 10.14 -7.44 16.58
N GLY A 414 9.11 -8.24 16.37
CA GLY A 414 7.72 -7.88 16.68
C GLY A 414 7.06 -6.96 15.66
N PHE A 415 7.71 -6.78 14.50
CA PHE A 415 7.24 -5.90 13.41
C PHE A 415 7.39 -6.58 12.05
N MET A 416 6.61 -6.10 11.09
CA MET A 416 6.78 -6.44 9.68
C MET A 416 7.88 -5.57 9.08
N HIS A 417 8.68 -6.18 8.21
CA HIS A 417 9.75 -5.52 7.46
C HIS A 417 9.27 -5.11 6.07
N GLU A 418 10.10 -4.39 5.32
CA GLU A 418 9.83 -4.14 3.91
C GLU A 418 9.91 -5.46 3.13
N SER A 419 11.04 -6.17 3.22
CA SER A 419 11.23 -7.49 2.63
C SER A 419 12.14 -8.38 3.46
N PHE A 420 12.08 -9.70 3.22
CA PHE A 420 12.97 -10.69 3.85
C PHE A 420 13.34 -11.78 2.85
N SER A 421 14.49 -12.45 3.07
CA SER A 421 14.92 -13.55 2.21
C SER A 421 13.98 -14.76 2.32
N LYS A 422 13.58 -15.31 1.17
CA LYS A 422 12.74 -16.52 1.10
C LYS A 422 13.28 -17.71 1.89
N ASP A 423 14.60 -17.77 2.11
CA ASP A 423 15.27 -18.89 2.78
C ASP A 423 15.72 -18.58 4.22
N ASP A 424 15.79 -17.31 4.60
CA ASP A 424 16.27 -16.85 5.90
C ASP A 424 15.57 -15.56 6.34
N ALA A 425 14.62 -15.67 7.25
CA ALA A 425 13.87 -14.52 7.76
C ALA A 425 14.73 -13.47 8.50
N ALA A 426 15.92 -13.85 8.99
CA ALA A 426 16.83 -12.91 9.64
C ALA A 426 17.53 -11.94 8.65
N ARG A 427 17.50 -12.26 7.35
CA ARG A 427 17.94 -11.37 6.27
C ARG A 427 16.78 -10.54 5.76
N TYR A 428 16.59 -9.36 6.31
CA TYR A 428 15.51 -8.44 5.92
C TYR A 428 16.02 -7.05 5.60
N THR A 429 15.20 -6.28 4.87
CA THR A 429 15.40 -4.87 4.57
C THR A 429 14.47 -4.02 5.43
N ARG A 430 14.84 -2.77 5.67
CA ARG A 430 14.08 -1.76 6.40
C ARG A 430 13.36 -2.32 7.64
N PRO A 431 14.01 -2.31 8.81
CA PRO A 431 13.44 -2.83 10.05
C PRO A 431 12.20 -2.06 10.52
N TRP A 432 11.99 -0.86 10.00
CA TRP A 432 10.85 0.00 10.31
C TRP A 432 10.20 0.51 9.03
N PHE A 433 9.27 -0.27 8.49
CA PHE A 433 8.41 0.06 7.37
C PHE A 433 6.95 0.11 7.86
N ALA A 434 6.45 1.31 8.14
CA ALA A 434 5.19 1.49 8.86
C ALA A 434 3.96 1.00 8.10
N TRP A 435 3.98 1.08 6.76
CA TRP A 435 2.88 0.55 5.94
C TRP A 435 2.68 -0.95 6.16
N ALA A 436 3.75 -1.75 6.10
CA ALA A 436 3.64 -3.19 6.30
C ALA A 436 3.08 -3.53 7.70
N ASN A 437 3.48 -2.78 8.73
CA ASN A 437 2.96 -2.95 10.08
C ASN A 437 1.44 -2.67 10.14
N THR A 438 1.02 -1.53 9.63
CA THR A 438 -0.40 -1.15 9.70
C THR A 438 -1.27 -2.07 8.84
N LEU A 439 -0.78 -2.51 7.66
CA LEU A 439 -1.50 -3.45 6.81
C LEU A 439 -1.62 -4.84 7.46
N PHE A 440 -0.60 -5.29 8.22
CA PHE A 440 -0.71 -6.50 9.04
C PHE A 440 -1.80 -6.34 10.10
N GLY A 441 -1.87 -5.19 10.75
CA GLY A 441 -2.96 -4.89 11.68
C GLY A 441 -4.34 -4.97 11.02
N GLU A 442 -4.48 -4.42 9.81
CA GLU A 442 -5.71 -4.52 9.01
C GLU A 442 -6.07 -5.99 8.69
N LEU A 443 -5.06 -6.81 8.33
CA LEU A 443 -5.28 -8.23 8.12
C LEU A 443 -5.84 -8.92 9.36
N ILE A 444 -5.30 -8.63 10.54
CA ILE A 444 -5.81 -9.24 11.79
C ILE A 444 -7.25 -8.80 12.07
N LEU A 445 -7.60 -7.52 11.83
CA LEU A 445 -8.98 -7.05 11.92
C LEU A 445 -9.90 -7.82 10.95
N HIS A 446 -9.47 -7.97 9.69
CA HIS A 446 -10.20 -8.72 8.68
C HIS A 446 -10.40 -10.18 9.08
N VAL A 447 -9.36 -10.84 9.60
CA VAL A 447 -9.44 -12.23 10.05
C VAL A 447 -10.36 -12.37 11.27
N ASN A 448 -10.29 -11.43 12.20
CA ASN A 448 -11.20 -11.40 13.37
C ASN A 448 -12.68 -11.31 12.97
N GLU A 449 -12.95 -10.62 11.87
CA GLU A 449 -14.31 -10.41 11.36
C GLU A 449 -14.80 -11.56 10.48
N GLN A 450 -13.96 -12.04 9.54
CA GLN A 450 -14.34 -13.00 8.51
C GLN A 450 -14.00 -14.46 8.86
N TYR A 451 -12.96 -14.68 9.65
CA TYR A 451 -12.41 -16.00 9.98
C TYR A 451 -12.03 -16.12 11.47
N PRO A 452 -12.94 -15.76 12.43
CA PRO A 452 -12.59 -15.68 13.84
C PRO A 452 -12.02 -17.01 14.40
N GLY A 453 -12.43 -18.15 13.83
CA GLY A 453 -11.90 -19.45 14.19
C GLY A 453 -10.40 -19.63 13.99
N LEU A 454 -9.76 -18.82 13.12
CA LEU A 454 -8.30 -18.85 12.95
C LEU A 454 -7.54 -18.17 14.08
N LEU A 455 -8.17 -17.26 14.81
CA LEU A 455 -7.55 -16.56 15.96
C LEU A 455 -7.74 -17.29 17.27
N THR A 456 -8.79 -18.12 17.39
CA THR A 456 -9.14 -18.84 18.63
C THR A 456 -8.50 -20.21 18.74
N ARG A 457 -7.81 -20.69 17.70
CA ARG A 457 -7.05 -21.96 17.71
C ARG A 457 -5.58 -21.64 17.98
N SER A 458 -5.02 -22.23 19.04
CA SER A 458 -3.59 -22.17 19.38
C SER A 458 -2.75 -23.11 18.48
#